data_292bf822ab4bd20cdc68e8eb89fa5625
#
_entry.id   292bf822ab4bd20cdc68e8eb89fa5625
#
_cell.length_a   1.000
_cell.length_b   1.000
_cell.length_c   1.000
_cell.angle_alpha   90.00
_cell.angle_beta   90.00
_cell.angle_gamma   90.00
#
_symmetry.space_group_name_H-M   'P 1'
#
loop_
_entity.id
_entity.type
_entity.pdbx_description
1 polymer ?
#
loop_
_entity_poly.entity_id
_entity_poly.type
_entity_poly.pdbx_seq_one_letter_code
_entity_poly.pdbx_strand_id
1 'polypeptide(L)'
;MHQTLAASRKTSHSCNVLALSSRDNPAILTIAHRGFWTATAENSLASVRAAVAAGVEMIEIDTQATADGRLVVIHDETLDRTTTGKGTVSELPFELVRAAKLRAGAGGDAAGVTDECVPTLEELLEEARGRITVNIDTKFTRDLPQVIETVLRLGVEDQVLVKTDIDPEAGHFEVLDADWFGKIPHMPMFPVRKGKFAEDLRRIEALKAPMIEVKFTDIADLAEGRAEMERQNIRLWINSLDVSHCLDFNDTRALSNPEAVWGALAEVGVGAIQTDEVEAFTRWRKTGAGETGRAWVR
;
A
#
# COMPACT_ATOMS: atom_id res chain seq x y z
N MET A 1 43.31 -3.19 -26.68
CA MET A 1 42.60 -3.84 -25.55
C MET A 1 41.41 -2.94 -25.16
N HIS A 2 40.25 -3.19 -25.73
CA HIS A 2 39.01 -2.50 -25.35
C HIS A 2 38.29 -3.36 -24.33
N GLN A 3 38.23 -2.89 -23.07
CA GLN A 3 37.34 -3.46 -22.06
C GLN A 3 35.95 -2.86 -22.28
N THR A 4 35.05 -3.69 -22.75
CA THR A 4 33.61 -3.39 -22.81
C THR A 4 33.04 -3.47 -21.40
N LEU A 5 32.67 -2.33 -20.82
CA LEU A 5 31.90 -2.25 -19.60
C LEU A 5 30.49 -2.82 -19.88
N ALA A 6 30.22 -3.99 -19.32
CA ALA A 6 28.90 -4.56 -19.31
C ALA A 6 28.01 -3.68 -18.42
N ALA A 7 27.12 -2.90 -19.03
CA ALA A 7 26.06 -2.19 -18.33
C ALA A 7 25.14 -3.23 -17.69
N SER A 8 25.10 -3.24 -16.36
CA SER A 8 24.10 -3.97 -15.57
C SER A 8 22.71 -3.57 -16.06
N ARG A 9 21.99 -4.47 -16.71
CA ARG A 9 20.57 -4.31 -17.00
C ARG A 9 19.83 -4.28 -15.67
N LYS A 10 19.51 -3.06 -15.17
CA LYS A 10 18.46 -2.89 -14.19
C LYS A 10 17.20 -3.49 -14.80
N THR A 11 16.69 -4.56 -14.21
CA THR A 11 15.35 -5.07 -14.50
C THR A 11 14.39 -3.92 -14.23
N SER A 12 13.81 -3.34 -15.29
CA SER A 12 12.72 -2.38 -15.15
C SER A 12 11.56 -3.15 -14.53
N HIS A 13 11.31 -2.96 -13.24
CA HIS A 13 10.07 -3.42 -12.64
C HIS A 13 8.95 -2.71 -13.40
N SER A 14 8.07 -3.47 -13.99
CA SER A 14 6.88 -2.93 -14.66
C SER A 14 6.09 -2.17 -13.58
N CYS A 15 5.93 -0.84 -13.74
CA CYS A 15 5.05 -0.05 -12.90
C CYS A 15 3.58 -0.33 -13.25
N ASN A 16 3.20 -1.61 -13.19
CA ASN A 16 1.86 -2.09 -13.49
C ASN A 16 1.41 -3.01 -12.36
N VAL A 17 0.32 -2.62 -11.68
CA VAL A 17 -0.23 -3.32 -10.51
C VAL A 17 -0.59 -4.75 -10.85
N LEU A 18 -1.21 -5.03 -12.00
CA LEU A 18 -1.63 -6.39 -12.36
C LEU A 18 -0.44 -7.32 -12.58
N ALA A 19 0.62 -6.81 -13.23
CA ALA A 19 1.85 -7.59 -13.41
C ALA A 19 2.58 -7.82 -12.07
N LEU A 20 2.59 -6.81 -11.20
CA LEU A 20 3.23 -6.87 -9.88
C LEU A 20 2.51 -7.87 -8.97
N SER A 21 1.16 -7.83 -8.95
CA SER A 21 0.33 -8.68 -8.11
C SER A 21 0.20 -10.11 -8.59
N SER A 22 0.53 -10.40 -9.86
CA SER A 22 0.46 -11.77 -10.41
C SER A 22 1.21 -12.78 -9.55
N ARG A 23 0.64 -13.97 -9.39
CA ARG A 23 1.29 -15.08 -8.69
C ARG A 23 2.50 -15.65 -9.43
N ASP A 24 2.69 -15.30 -10.71
CA ASP A 24 3.93 -15.60 -11.45
C ASP A 24 5.13 -14.79 -10.93
N ASN A 25 4.87 -13.68 -10.24
CA ASN A 25 5.90 -12.93 -9.53
C ASN A 25 6.17 -13.61 -8.16
N PRO A 26 7.34 -14.28 -7.97
CA PRO A 26 7.61 -15.06 -6.76
C PRO A 26 7.98 -14.18 -5.55
N ALA A 27 8.18 -12.88 -5.73
CA ALA A 27 8.61 -12.00 -4.65
C ALA A 27 7.48 -11.72 -3.66
N ILE A 28 7.79 -11.69 -2.37
CA ILE A 28 6.93 -11.07 -1.37
C ILE A 28 7.12 -9.56 -1.53
N LEU A 29 6.06 -8.84 -1.85
CA LEU A 29 6.13 -7.41 -2.13
C LEU A 29 6.37 -6.62 -0.84
N THR A 30 7.26 -5.63 -0.91
CA THR A 30 7.39 -4.59 0.13
C THR A 30 6.43 -3.47 -0.20
N ILE A 31 5.54 -3.17 0.72
CA ILE A 31 4.66 -2.01 0.64
C ILE A 31 5.12 -1.01 1.68
N ALA A 32 5.64 0.13 1.24
CA ALA A 32 6.07 1.18 2.16
C ALA A 32 4.85 2.01 2.59
N HIS A 33 4.45 1.89 3.84
CA HIS A 33 3.33 2.61 4.45
C HIS A 33 3.63 4.12 4.47
N ARG A 34 2.78 4.91 3.83
CA ARG A 34 2.95 6.36 3.62
C ARG A 34 4.28 6.76 2.95
N GLY A 35 4.80 5.84 2.10
CA GLY A 35 6.12 5.95 1.50
C GLY A 35 7.27 5.52 2.42
N PHE A 36 8.53 5.71 2.01
CA PHE A 36 9.69 5.39 2.85
C PHE A 36 10.16 6.62 3.62
N TRP A 37 9.61 6.85 4.80
CA TRP A 37 9.66 8.10 5.54
C TRP A 37 10.67 8.15 6.70
N THR A 38 11.40 7.10 7.03
CA THR A 38 12.33 7.08 8.18
C THR A 38 13.36 8.22 8.16
N ALA A 39 13.77 8.68 6.97
CA ALA A 39 14.67 9.81 6.79
C ALA A 39 14.03 11.02 6.09
N THR A 40 12.70 11.01 5.92
CA THR A 40 11.93 12.07 5.24
C THR A 40 10.70 12.42 6.08
N ALA A 41 9.60 12.82 5.46
CA ALA A 41 8.28 12.93 6.11
C ALA A 41 7.33 11.89 5.51
N GLU A 42 6.41 11.33 6.31
CA GLU A 42 5.35 10.48 5.79
C GLU A 42 4.49 11.23 4.76
N ASN A 43 3.91 10.52 3.79
CA ASN A 43 3.01 11.08 2.78
C ASN A 43 3.62 12.29 2.01
N SER A 44 4.93 12.28 1.76
CA SER A 44 5.67 13.35 1.09
C SER A 44 6.25 12.92 -0.26
N LEU A 45 6.61 13.89 -1.10
CA LEU A 45 7.32 13.58 -2.35
C LEU A 45 8.72 12.98 -2.07
N ALA A 46 9.36 13.38 -0.96
CA ALA A 46 10.64 12.80 -0.56
C ALA A 46 10.51 11.34 -0.15
N SER A 47 9.41 10.94 0.52
CA SER A 47 9.19 9.53 0.89
C SER A 47 8.96 8.64 -0.34
N VAL A 48 8.32 9.18 -1.39
CA VAL A 48 8.21 8.48 -2.70
C VAL A 48 9.59 8.28 -3.32
N ARG A 49 10.42 9.33 -3.39
CA ARG A 49 11.78 9.25 -3.94
C ARG A 49 12.64 8.26 -3.18
N ALA A 50 12.54 8.26 -1.84
CA ALA A 50 13.25 7.33 -0.97
C ALA A 50 12.82 5.87 -1.23
N ALA A 51 11.52 5.60 -1.37
CA ALA A 51 10.99 4.27 -1.70
C ALA A 51 11.50 3.78 -3.07
N VAL A 52 11.49 4.64 -4.08
CA VAL A 52 12.04 4.34 -5.41
C VAL A 52 13.55 4.01 -5.32
N ALA A 53 14.31 4.82 -4.59
CA ALA A 53 15.75 4.61 -4.41
C ALA A 53 16.07 3.31 -3.66
N ALA A 54 15.22 2.90 -2.72
CA ALA A 54 15.33 1.65 -1.97
C ALA A 54 14.91 0.41 -2.79
N GLY A 55 14.27 0.61 -3.96
CA GLY A 55 13.78 -0.47 -4.81
C GLY A 55 12.53 -1.15 -4.25
N VAL A 56 11.70 -0.41 -3.54
CA VAL A 56 10.38 -0.83 -3.05
C VAL A 56 9.44 -1.02 -4.24
N GLU A 57 8.58 -2.02 -4.18
CA GLU A 57 7.66 -2.35 -5.27
C GLU A 57 6.42 -1.47 -5.31
N MET A 58 5.91 -1.09 -4.11
CA MET A 58 4.70 -0.29 -3.98
C MET A 58 4.80 0.63 -2.77
N ILE A 59 4.27 1.83 -2.88
CA ILE A 59 3.97 2.69 -1.73
C ILE A 59 2.46 2.66 -1.46
N GLU A 60 2.11 2.83 -0.20
CA GLU A 60 0.75 3.19 0.18
C GLU A 60 0.73 4.65 0.60
N ILE A 61 -0.34 5.37 0.31
CA ILE A 61 -0.55 6.77 0.65
C ILE A 61 -1.99 7.04 1.06
N ASP A 62 -2.18 8.05 1.88
CA ASP A 62 -3.49 8.50 2.33
C ASP A 62 -3.92 9.78 1.62
N THR A 63 -5.16 9.87 1.17
CA THR A 63 -5.68 11.09 0.54
C THR A 63 -7.03 11.50 1.08
N GLN A 64 -7.27 12.82 1.17
CA GLN A 64 -8.54 13.43 1.53
C GLN A 64 -8.67 14.81 0.90
N ALA A 65 -9.93 15.32 0.83
CA ALA A 65 -10.22 16.61 0.24
C ALA A 65 -10.16 17.76 1.28
N THR A 66 -9.63 18.90 0.85
CA THR A 66 -9.74 20.19 1.57
C THR A 66 -11.14 20.79 1.46
N ALA A 67 -11.43 21.88 2.18
CA ALA A 67 -12.73 22.57 2.15
C ALA A 67 -13.14 23.03 0.74
N ASP A 68 -12.17 23.38 -0.10
CA ASP A 68 -12.38 23.81 -1.49
C ASP A 68 -12.18 22.67 -2.50
N GLY A 69 -12.18 21.41 -2.02
CA GLY A 69 -12.22 20.21 -2.86
C GLY A 69 -10.88 19.83 -3.50
N ARG A 70 -9.73 20.28 -3.01
CA ARG A 70 -8.42 19.82 -3.49
C ARG A 70 -8.02 18.54 -2.77
N LEU A 71 -7.70 17.48 -3.51
CA LEU A 71 -7.13 16.27 -2.93
C LEU A 71 -5.69 16.50 -2.49
N VAL A 72 -5.43 16.28 -1.21
CA VAL A 72 -4.11 16.36 -0.58
C VAL A 72 -3.70 15.02 0.01
N VAL A 73 -2.40 14.79 0.13
CA VAL A 73 -1.88 13.53 0.65
C VAL A 73 -1.46 13.72 2.10
N ILE A 74 -2.29 13.23 3.01
CA ILE A 74 -2.11 13.31 4.46
C ILE A 74 -3.04 12.31 5.16
N HIS A 75 -2.52 11.62 6.17
CA HIS A 75 -3.28 10.58 6.89
C HIS A 75 -4.32 11.14 7.86
N ASP A 76 -3.87 12.03 8.76
CA ASP A 76 -4.73 12.51 9.84
C ASP A 76 -5.81 13.46 9.31
N GLU A 77 -6.95 13.49 9.96
CA GLU A 77 -8.00 14.47 9.65
C GLU A 77 -7.57 15.91 9.93
N THR A 78 -6.50 16.09 10.72
CA THR A 78 -5.95 17.41 11.06
C THR A 78 -4.49 17.54 10.62
N LEU A 79 -4.02 18.79 10.50
CA LEU A 79 -2.62 19.12 10.18
C LEU A 79 -1.67 18.90 11.36
N ASP A 80 -2.17 18.70 12.56
CA ASP A 80 -1.51 18.96 13.85
C ASP A 80 -0.27 18.10 14.09
N ARG A 81 -0.33 16.80 13.75
CA ARG A 81 0.77 15.86 14.03
C ARG A 81 1.90 15.98 13.02
N THR A 82 1.56 16.00 11.72
CA THR A 82 2.54 15.83 10.64
C THR A 82 3.00 17.14 10.01
N THR A 83 2.44 18.30 10.44
CA THR A 83 2.78 19.58 9.87
C THR A 83 2.99 20.67 10.92
N THR A 84 3.42 21.87 10.46
CA THR A 84 3.46 23.10 11.27
C THR A 84 2.11 23.79 11.37
N GLY A 85 1.12 23.37 10.56
CA GLY A 85 -0.25 23.88 10.55
C GLY A 85 -1.11 23.29 11.67
N LYS A 86 -2.32 23.80 11.79
CA LYS A 86 -3.33 23.37 12.74
C LYS A 86 -4.71 23.34 12.11
N GLY A 87 -5.57 22.44 12.58
CA GLY A 87 -6.98 22.37 12.22
C GLY A 87 -7.32 21.27 11.23
N THR A 88 -8.62 21.07 11.03
CA THR A 88 -9.20 19.97 10.24
C THR A 88 -9.00 20.23 8.74
N VAL A 89 -8.38 19.29 8.02
CA VAL A 89 -8.07 19.40 6.59
C VAL A 89 -9.32 19.73 5.77
N SER A 90 -10.42 19.02 6.02
CA SER A 90 -11.70 19.23 5.29
C SER A 90 -12.41 20.55 5.60
N GLU A 91 -11.95 21.31 6.60
CA GLU A 91 -12.48 22.63 6.96
C GLU A 91 -11.56 23.78 6.51
N LEU A 92 -10.36 23.47 6.05
CA LEU A 92 -9.37 24.46 5.62
C LEU A 92 -9.32 24.55 4.09
N PRO A 93 -9.19 25.77 3.51
CA PRO A 93 -8.91 25.91 2.08
C PRO A 93 -7.49 25.40 1.78
N PHE A 94 -7.31 24.91 0.55
CA PHE A 94 -6.04 24.33 0.10
C PHE A 94 -4.82 25.21 0.38
N GLU A 95 -4.92 26.50 0.15
CA GLU A 95 -3.81 27.43 0.35
C GLU A 95 -3.27 27.42 1.80
N LEU A 96 -4.13 27.22 2.80
CA LEU A 96 -3.70 27.11 4.19
C LEU A 96 -3.06 25.74 4.47
N VAL A 97 -3.62 24.66 3.92
CA VAL A 97 -3.03 23.32 4.02
C VAL A 97 -1.64 23.30 3.35
N ARG A 98 -1.54 23.90 2.16
CA ARG A 98 -0.30 23.97 1.39
C ARG A 98 0.79 24.84 2.03
N ALA A 99 0.39 25.88 2.78
CA ALA A 99 1.34 26.73 3.51
C ALA A 99 2.02 26.01 4.69
N ALA A 100 1.42 24.95 5.19
CA ALA A 100 1.98 24.16 6.30
C ALA A 100 3.18 23.33 5.82
N LYS A 101 4.28 23.37 6.59
CA LYS A 101 5.47 22.55 6.34
C LYS A 101 5.32 21.19 6.99
N LEU A 102 5.77 20.14 6.30
CA LEU A 102 5.80 18.78 6.84
C LEU A 102 6.85 18.66 7.94
N ARG A 103 6.55 17.83 8.93
CA ARG A 103 7.49 17.40 9.96
C ARG A 103 8.16 16.08 9.56
N ALA A 104 9.41 15.93 9.92
CA ALA A 104 10.19 14.73 9.61
C ALA A 104 9.61 13.45 10.27
N GLY A 105 9.84 12.32 9.66
CA GLY A 105 9.39 11.02 10.13
C GLY A 105 7.87 10.93 10.17
N ALA A 106 7.33 10.32 11.21
CA ALA A 106 5.90 10.24 11.50
C ALA A 106 5.33 11.52 12.18
N GLY A 107 6.07 12.62 12.14
CA GLY A 107 5.63 13.89 12.76
C GLY A 107 5.75 13.91 14.28
N GLY A 108 4.89 14.70 14.92
CA GLY A 108 4.89 14.99 16.36
C GLY A 108 5.66 16.27 16.71
N ASP A 109 5.42 16.80 17.92
CA ASP A 109 5.94 18.10 18.33
C ASP A 109 7.47 18.16 18.41
N ALA A 110 8.12 17.02 18.67
CA ALA A 110 9.59 16.92 18.74
C ALA A 110 10.25 16.74 17.37
N ALA A 111 9.48 16.45 16.31
CA ALA A 111 10.03 16.23 14.97
C ALA A 111 10.49 17.52 14.32
N GLY A 112 11.65 17.45 13.63
CA GLY A 112 12.16 18.57 12.85
C GLY A 112 11.21 18.98 11.72
N VAL A 113 11.20 20.27 11.38
CA VAL A 113 10.44 20.79 10.23
C VAL A 113 11.26 20.61 8.96
N THR A 114 10.65 20.11 7.90
CA THR A 114 11.26 19.96 6.58
C THR A 114 10.99 21.19 5.70
N ASP A 115 11.59 21.23 4.52
CA ASP A 115 11.29 22.23 3.50
C ASP A 115 10.06 21.89 2.65
N GLU A 116 9.53 20.66 2.78
CA GLU A 116 8.37 20.17 2.01
C GLU A 116 7.05 20.65 2.61
N CYS A 117 6.05 20.77 1.75
CA CYS A 117 4.67 21.07 2.11
C CYS A 117 3.81 19.83 1.87
N VAL A 118 2.57 19.82 2.38
CA VAL A 118 1.58 18.77 2.07
C VAL A 118 1.38 18.73 0.54
N PRO A 119 1.69 17.59 -0.12
CA PRO A 119 1.51 17.50 -1.57
C PRO A 119 0.04 17.29 -1.94
N THR A 120 -0.33 17.67 -3.17
CA THR A 120 -1.57 17.20 -3.77
C THR A 120 -1.43 15.76 -4.23
N LEU A 121 -2.56 15.04 -4.36
CA LEU A 121 -2.57 13.70 -4.96
C LEU A 121 -1.95 13.72 -6.37
N GLU A 122 -2.25 14.75 -7.16
CA GLU A 122 -1.71 14.91 -8.52
C GLU A 122 -0.18 15.02 -8.50
N GLU A 123 0.40 15.86 -7.64
CA GLU A 123 1.86 16.01 -7.51
C GLU A 123 2.53 14.69 -7.11
N LEU A 124 1.91 13.93 -6.19
CA LEU A 124 2.47 12.66 -5.75
C LEU A 124 2.39 11.59 -6.86
N LEU A 125 1.27 11.48 -7.57
CA LEU A 125 1.13 10.54 -8.68
C LEU A 125 2.09 10.86 -9.84
N GLU A 126 2.35 12.16 -10.12
CA GLU A 126 3.36 12.57 -11.09
C GLU A 126 4.77 12.22 -10.62
N GLU A 127 5.11 12.39 -9.34
CA GLU A 127 6.40 11.97 -8.79
C GLU A 127 6.59 10.44 -8.89
N ALA A 128 5.53 9.66 -8.67
CA ALA A 128 5.55 8.20 -8.76
C ALA A 128 5.54 7.67 -10.20
N ARG A 129 5.11 8.48 -11.17
CA ARG A 129 4.85 8.08 -12.57
C ARG A 129 6.01 7.28 -13.19
N GLY A 130 5.72 6.04 -13.62
CA GLY A 130 6.69 5.15 -14.25
C GLY A 130 7.84 4.68 -13.35
N ARG A 131 7.78 4.95 -12.04
CA ARG A 131 8.86 4.67 -11.09
C ARG A 131 8.48 3.68 -9.99
N ILE A 132 7.24 3.75 -9.49
CA ILE A 132 6.75 2.90 -8.41
C ILE A 132 5.21 2.80 -8.48
N THR A 133 4.64 1.65 -8.12
CA THR A 133 3.19 1.50 -8.00
C THR A 133 2.67 2.14 -6.71
N VAL A 134 1.42 2.60 -6.72
CA VAL A 134 0.82 3.35 -5.62
C VAL A 134 -0.50 2.72 -5.21
N ASN A 135 -0.61 2.31 -3.95
CA ASN A 135 -1.91 2.05 -3.32
C ASN A 135 -2.45 3.34 -2.71
N ILE A 136 -3.67 3.70 -3.04
CA ILE A 136 -4.32 4.90 -2.51
C ILE A 136 -5.36 4.50 -1.47
N ASP A 137 -5.12 4.90 -0.21
CA ASP A 137 -6.12 4.88 0.86
C ASP A 137 -6.91 6.19 0.83
N THR A 138 -8.18 6.11 0.41
CA THR A 138 -9.07 7.26 0.41
C THR A 138 -9.75 7.40 1.76
N LYS A 139 -9.34 8.40 2.53
CA LYS A 139 -9.78 8.61 3.93
C LYS A 139 -11.30 8.61 4.09
N PHE A 140 -12.00 9.21 3.14
CA PHE A 140 -13.46 9.30 3.14
C PHE A 140 -14.01 8.79 1.81
N THR A 141 -14.96 7.87 1.85
CA THR A 141 -15.59 7.28 0.65
C THR A 141 -16.17 8.34 -0.30
N ARG A 142 -16.64 9.49 0.22
CA ARG A 142 -17.13 10.62 -0.58
C ARG A 142 -16.07 11.21 -1.53
N ASP A 143 -14.78 11.07 -1.21
CA ASP A 143 -13.67 11.63 -2.00
C ASP A 143 -13.21 10.65 -3.10
N LEU A 144 -13.60 9.37 -3.02
CA LEU A 144 -13.21 8.34 -3.98
C LEU A 144 -13.52 8.69 -5.44
N PRO A 145 -14.70 9.24 -5.81
CA PRO A 145 -14.96 9.61 -7.20
C PRO A 145 -13.94 10.61 -7.75
N GLN A 146 -13.50 11.58 -6.96
CA GLN A 146 -12.51 12.57 -7.37
C GLN A 146 -11.10 11.98 -7.46
N VAL A 147 -10.76 11.02 -6.58
CA VAL A 147 -9.51 10.25 -6.67
C VAL A 147 -9.47 9.50 -8.01
N ILE A 148 -10.54 8.80 -8.34
CA ILE A 148 -10.69 8.06 -9.60
C ILE A 148 -10.55 8.99 -10.82
N GLU A 149 -11.26 10.12 -10.83
CA GLU A 149 -11.15 11.12 -11.90
C GLU A 149 -9.70 11.60 -12.07
N THR A 150 -9.00 11.86 -10.96
CA THR A 150 -7.59 12.28 -11.00
C THR A 150 -6.70 11.21 -11.61
N VAL A 151 -6.84 9.94 -11.21
CA VAL A 151 -6.06 8.81 -11.74
C VAL A 151 -6.27 8.65 -13.25
N LEU A 152 -7.54 8.63 -13.70
CA LEU A 152 -7.89 8.49 -15.11
C LEU A 152 -7.42 9.69 -15.95
N ARG A 153 -7.57 10.91 -15.45
CA ARG A 153 -7.12 12.13 -16.12
C ARG A 153 -5.59 12.16 -16.30
N LEU A 154 -4.86 11.63 -15.33
CA LEU A 154 -3.40 11.50 -15.41
C LEU A 154 -2.95 10.33 -16.28
N GLY A 155 -3.81 9.36 -16.59
CA GLY A 155 -3.44 8.16 -17.36
C GLY A 155 -2.43 7.29 -16.60
N VAL A 156 -2.66 7.06 -15.30
CA VAL A 156 -1.83 6.22 -14.42
C VAL A 156 -2.60 5.04 -13.81
N GLU A 157 -3.73 4.68 -14.41
CA GLU A 157 -4.63 3.63 -13.93
C GLU A 157 -3.93 2.28 -13.75
N ASP A 158 -3.02 1.92 -14.62
CA ASP A 158 -2.25 0.65 -14.51
C ASP A 158 -1.27 0.64 -13.33
N GLN A 159 -0.90 1.82 -12.83
CA GLN A 159 0.10 2.02 -11.79
C GLN A 159 -0.53 2.18 -10.40
N VAL A 160 -1.84 2.38 -10.34
CA VAL A 160 -2.59 2.68 -9.12
C VAL A 160 -3.44 1.49 -8.70
N LEU A 161 -3.49 1.23 -7.40
CA LEU A 161 -4.40 0.31 -6.74
C LEU A 161 -5.28 1.10 -5.78
N VAL A 162 -6.60 1.06 -5.95
CA VAL A 162 -7.54 1.65 -5.00
C VAL A 162 -8.14 0.58 -4.12
N LYS A 163 -8.50 0.91 -2.88
CA LYS A 163 -9.06 -0.04 -1.93
C LYS A 163 -10.39 0.42 -1.34
N THR A 164 -11.25 -0.52 -1.01
CA THR A 164 -12.51 -0.27 -0.30
C THR A 164 -12.83 -1.42 0.64
N ASP A 165 -13.49 -1.09 1.76
CA ASP A 165 -14.07 -2.10 2.62
C ASP A 165 -15.22 -2.80 1.92
N ILE A 166 -15.32 -4.11 2.09
CA ILE A 166 -16.46 -4.92 1.63
C ILE A 166 -16.94 -5.86 2.71
N ASP A 167 -18.19 -6.27 2.61
CA ASP A 167 -18.72 -7.41 3.34
C ASP A 167 -18.87 -8.58 2.36
N PRO A 168 -18.09 -9.68 2.49
CA PRO A 168 -18.22 -10.84 1.63
C PRO A 168 -19.60 -11.51 1.67
N GLU A 169 -20.41 -11.25 2.71
CA GLU A 169 -21.78 -11.75 2.81
C GLU A 169 -22.82 -10.85 2.12
N ALA A 170 -22.41 -9.67 1.65
CA ALA A 170 -23.31 -8.79 0.92
C ALA A 170 -23.89 -9.49 -0.32
N GLY A 171 -25.17 -9.27 -0.58
CA GLY A 171 -25.82 -9.82 -1.77
C GLY A 171 -25.37 -9.15 -3.07
N HIS A 172 -24.74 -7.99 -2.96
CA HIS A 172 -24.20 -7.19 -4.05
C HIS A 172 -23.07 -6.31 -3.57
N PHE A 173 -22.06 -6.06 -4.42
CA PHE A 173 -20.94 -5.16 -4.12
C PHE A 173 -21.13 -3.87 -4.93
N GLU A 174 -21.38 -2.75 -4.27
CA GLU A 174 -21.64 -1.46 -4.91
C GLU A 174 -20.53 -1.02 -5.88
N VAL A 175 -19.30 -1.44 -5.61
CA VAL A 175 -18.16 -1.14 -6.49
C VAL A 175 -18.31 -1.71 -7.90
N LEU A 176 -19.09 -2.79 -8.08
CA LEU A 176 -19.35 -3.38 -9.39
C LEU A 176 -20.19 -2.46 -10.30
N ASP A 177 -20.99 -1.56 -9.71
CA ASP A 177 -21.82 -0.61 -10.44
C ASP A 177 -21.09 0.68 -10.79
N ALA A 178 -19.85 0.84 -10.29
CA ALA A 178 -19.07 2.05 -10.51
C ALA A 178 -18.52 2.11 -11.94
N ASP A 179 -18.63 3.24 -12.60
CA ASP A 179 -18.14 3.47 -13.96
C ASP A 179 -16.63 3.24 -14.15
N TRP A 180 -15.88 3.28 -13.07
CA TRP A 180 -14.44 3.05 -13.07
C TRP A 180 -14.05 1.60 -12.84
N PHE A 181 -14.98 0.75 -12.38
CA PHE A 181 -14.69 -0.66 -12.12
C PHE A 181 -14.15 -1.35 -13.39
N GLY A 182 -13.06 -2.08 -13.22
CA GLY A 182 -12.36 -2.73 -14.34
C GLY A 182 -11.43 -1.80 -15.15
N LYS A 183 -11.43 -0.47 -14.88
CA LYS A 183 -10.47 0.47 -15.47
C LYS A 183 -9.25 0.71 -14.56
N ILE A 184 -9.46 0.69 -13.25
CA ILE A 184 -8.42 0.82 -12.24
C ILE A 184 -8.40 -0.46 -11.40
N PRO A 185 -7.24 -1.07 -11.13
CA PRO A 185 -7.12 -2.18 -10.19
C PRO A 185 -7.73 -1.85 -8.83
N HIS A 186 -8.57 -2.76 -8.33
CA HIS A 186 -9.28 -2.60 -7.06
C HIS A 186 -8.89 -3.70 -6.08
N MET A 187 -8.67 -3.34 -4.82
CA MET A 187 -8.36 -4.23 -3.70
C MET A 187 -9.48 -4.17 -2.66
N PRO A 188 -10.29 -5.22 -2.51
CA PRO A 188 -11.24 -5.32 -1.41
C PRO A 188 -10.52 -5.57 -0.09
N MET A 189 -11.04 -4.94 0.98
CA MET A 189 -10.60 -5.15 2.36
C MET A 189 -11.73 -5.77 3.18
N PHE A 190 -11.42 -6.82 3.96
CA PHE A 190 -12.40 -7.46 4.83
C PHE A 190 -11.73 -8.29 5.94
N PRO A 191 -12.40 -8.50 7.10
CA PRO A 191 -11.92 -9.42 8.11
C PRO A 191 -12.13 -10.87 7.68
N VAL A 192 -11.14 -11.72 7.88
CA VAL A 192 -11.25 -13.18 7.68
C VAL A 192 -12.21 -13.75 8.72
N ARG A 193 -13.20 -14.47 8.25
CA ARG A 193 -14.12 -15.22 9.11
C ARG A 193 -13.59 -16.61 9.34
N LYS A 194 -13.52 -17.06 10.61
CA LYS A 194 -13.01 -18.36 11.00
C LYS A 194 -13.67 -19.51 10.22
N GLY A 195 -12.87 -20.34 9.56
CA GLY A 195 -13.33 -21.49 8.76
C GLY A 195 -14.15 -21.10 7.51
N LYS A 196 -14.10 -19.83 7.06
CA LYS A 196 -14.90 -19.31 5.94
C LYS A 196 -14.07 -18.61 4.86
N PHE A 197 -12.77 -18.50 5.03
CA PHE A 197 -11.95 -17.68 4.15
C PHE A 197 -12.04 -18.12 2.67
N ALA A 198 -11.97 -19.44 2.39
CA ALA A 198 -12.15 -19.94 1.03
C ALA A 198 -13.57 -19.68 0.47
N GLU A 199 -14.61 -19.70 1.32
CA GLU A 199 -15.97 -19.34 0.93
C GLU A 199 -16.06 -17.85 0.58
N ASP A 200 -15.48 -16.99 1.41
CA ASP A 200 -15.46 -15.53 1.19
C ASP A 200 -14.74 -15.17 -0.10
N LEU A 201 -13.61 -15.81 -0.38
CA LEU A 201 -12.89 -15.62 -1.65
C LEU A 201 -13.73 -15.99 -2.87
N ARG A 202 -14.53 -17.08 -2.81
CA ARG A 202 -15.46 -17.41 -3.88
C ARG A 202 -16.58 -16.38 -4.06
N ARG A 203 -17.09 -15.84 -2.96
CA ARG A 203 -18.15 -14.82 -2.99
C ARG A 203 -17.69 -13.53 -3.65
N ILE A 204 -16.43 -13.13 -3.45
CA ILE A 204 -15.86 -11.91 -4.04
C ILE A 204 -15.28 -12.10 -5.44
N GLU A 205 -15.37 -13.28 -6.06
CA GLU A 205 -14.77 -13.58 -7.37
C GLU A 205 -15.16 -12.58 -8.46
N ALA A 206 -16.39 -12.06 -8.41
CA ALA A 206 -16.88 -11.06 -9.37
C ALA A 206 -16.04 -9.76 -9.33
N LEU A 207 -15.37 -9.46 -8.21
CA LEU A 207 -14.50 -8.28 -8.08
C LEU A 207 -13.20 -8.40 -8.88
N LYS A 208 -12.80 -9.61 -9.31
CA LYS A 208 -11.56 -9.87 -10.06
C LYS A 208 -10.34 -9.18 -9.42
N ALA A 209 -10.30 -9.22 -8.09
CA ALA A 209 -9.31 -8.51 -7.30
C ALA A 209 -7.89 -9.05 -7.56
N PRO A 210 -6.91 -8.22 -7.94
CA PRO A 210 -5.52 -8.68 -8.07
C PRO A 210 -4.87 -8.91 -6.72
N MET A 211 -5.34 -8.22 -5.69
CA MET A 211 -4.88 -8.31 -4.30
C MET A 211 -6.09 -8.18 -3.37
N ILE A 212 -5.96 -8.71 -2.17
CA ILE A 212 -6.90 -8.49 -1.05
C ILE A 212 -6.12 -8.11 0.19
N GLU A 213 -6.62 -7.14 0.95
CA GLU A 213 -6.13 -6.83 2.29
C GLU A 213 -7.09 -7.43 3.31
N VAL A 214 -6.57 -8.19 4.28
CA VAL A 214 -7.42 -8.82 5.29
C VAL A 214 -6.89 -8.61 6.70
N LYS A 215 -7.82 -8.67 7.67
CA LYS A 215 -7.51 -8.82 9.09
C LYS A 215 -7.92 -10.23 9.52
N PHE A 216 -7.11 -10.86 10.37
CA PHE A 216 -7.35 -12.23 10.86
C PHE A 216 -7.21 -12.30 12.39
N THR A 217 -7.84 -13.31 12.99
CA THR A 217 -7.76 -13.61 14.43
C THR A 217 -7.03 -14.92 14.70
N ASP A 218 -6.76 -15.71 13.66
CA ASP A 218 -5.93 -16.90 13.71
C ASP A 218 -5.18 -17.01 12.36
N ILE A 219 -3.86 -17.11 12.39
CA ILE A 219 -3.05 -17.20 11.17
C ILE A 219 -3.36 -18.48 10.36
N ALA A 220 -3.83 -19.53 11.03
CA ALA A 220 -4.22 -20.78 10.36
C ALA A 220 -5.40 -20.58 9.40
N ASP A 221 -6.31 -19.64 9.68
CA ASP A 221 -7.44 -19.35 8.81
C ASP A 221 -6.98 -18.85 7.41
N LEU A 222 -5.80 -18.19 7.33
CA LEU A 222 -5.26 -17.73 6.04
C LEU A 222 -4.87 -18.89 5.12
N ALA A 223 -4.38 -20.01 5.68
CA ALA A 223 -3.99 -21.17 4.91
C ALA A 223 -5.20 -21.86 4.22
N GLU A 224 -6.40 -21.72 4.78
CA GLU A 224 -7.65 -22.28 4.20
C GLU A 224 -7.99 -21.61 2.85
N GLY A 225 -7.61 -20.35 2.65
CA GLY A 225 -7.86 -19.61 1.42
C GLY A 225 -6.87 -19.89 0.28
N ARG A 226 -5.77 -20.61 0.55
CA ARG A 226 -4.65 -20.76 -0.40
C ARG A 226 -5.08 -21.27 -1.79
N ALA A 227 -5.78 -22.39 -1.83
CA ALA A 227 -6.22 -22.99 -3.10
C ALA A 227 -7.13 -22.05 -3.90
N GLU A 228 -7.96 -21.30 -3.21
CA GLU A 228 -8.88 -20.36 -3.83
C GLU A 228 -8.17 -19.09 -4.34
N MET A 229 -7.20 -18.57 -3.59
CA MET A 229 -6.33 -17.50 -4.03
C MET A 229 -5.51 -17.90 -5.27
N GLU A 230 -5.02 -19.16 -5.31
CA GLU A 230 -4.33 -19.71 -6.48
C GLU A 230 -5.25 -19.76 -7.70
N ARG A 231 -6.46 -20.29 -7.53
CA ARG A 231 -7.45 -20.40 -8.62
C ARG A 231 -7.81 -19.03 -9.22
N GLN A 232 -7.94 -18.01 -8.38
CA GLN A 232 -8.33 -16.65 -8.80
C GLN A 232 -7.14 -15.75 -9.12
N ASN A 233 -5.90 -16.19 -8.95
CA ASN A 233 -4.68 -15.38 -9.08
C ASN A 233 -4.67 -14.16 -8.15
N ILE A 234 -5.12 -14.32 -6.91
CA ILE A 234 -5.18 -13.28 -5.89
C ILE A 234 -3.90 -13.30 -5.05
N ARG A 235 -3.30 -12.13 -4.81
CA ARG A 235 -2.21 -11.93 -3.85
C ARG A 235 -2.76 -11.45 -2.52
N LEU A 236 -2.34 -12.11 -1.43
CA LEU A 236 -2.73 -11.74 -0.07
C LEU A 236 -1.81 -10.63 0.46
N TRP A 237 -2.41 -9.56 0.95
CA TRP A 237 -1.76 -8.42 1.60
C TRP A 237 -2.08 -8.40 3.09
N ILE A 238 -1.06 -8.21 3.93
CA ILE A 238 -1.18 -8.06 5.38
C ILE A 238 -0.36 -6.85 5.84
N ASN A 239 -0.89 -6.13 6.82
CA ASN A 239 -0.18 -5.05 7.50
C ASN A 239 0.57 -5.62 8.71
N SER A 240 1.86 -5.27 8.84
CA SER A 240 2.69 -5.54 10.04
C SER A 240 2.99 -4.27 10.84
N LEU A 241 2.27 -3.20 10.59
CA LEU A 241 2.46 -1.90 11.25
C LEU A 241 2.19 -2.01 12.76
N ASP A 242 2.96 -1.31 13.59
CA ASP A 242 2.68 -1.29 15.04
C ASP A 242 1.31 -0.68 15.37
N VAL A 243 0.79 0.19 14.50
CA VAL A 243 -0.53 0.82 14.65
C VAL A 243 -1.67 0.05 13.97
N SER A 244 -1.34 -0.90 13.06
CA SER A 244 -2.32 -1.70 12.33
C SER A 244 -1.74 -3.06 11.99
N HIS A 245 -2.02 -4.05 12.82
CA HIS A 245 -1.54 -5.43 12.66
C HIS A 245 -2.58 -6.42 13.20
N CYS A 246 -2.36 -7.71 12.93
CA CYS A 246 -3.16 -8.79 13.47
C CYS A 246 -2.36 -9.53 14.55
N LEU A 247 -2.99 -9.80 15.71
CA LEU A 247 -2.36 -10.48 16.84
C LEU A 247 -1.07 -9.77 17.26
N ASP A 248 0.06 -10.48 17.17
CA ASP A 248 1.41 -9.97 17.49
C ASP A 248 2.34 -9.95 16.25
N PHE A 249 1.75 -9.97 15.03
CA PHE A 249 2.47 -9.85 13.76
C PHE A 249 2.75 -8.37 13.43
N ASN A 250 3.62 -7.72 14.22
CA ASN A 250 3.93 -6.30 14.10
C ASN A 250 5.42 -6.04 13.85
N ASP A 251 5.75 -4.83 13.41
CA ASP A 251 7.09 -4.42 13.00
C ASP A 251 8.07 -4.43 14.18
N THR A 252 7.67 -3.97 15.36
CA THR A 252 8.53 -4.03 16.57
C THR A 252 8.97 -5.47 16.88
N ARG A 253 8.06 -6.44 16.81
CA ARG A 253 8.40 -7.85 16.99
C ARG A 253 9.24 -8.39 15.82
N ALA A 254 8.94 -7.99 14.59
CA ALA A 254 9.67 -8.40 13.40
C ALA A 254 11.14 -7.96 13.42
N LEU A 255 11.44 -6.78 13.94
CA LEU A 255 12.83 -6.31 14.12
C LEU A 255 13.65 -7.22 15.04
N SER A 256 13.03 -7.82 16.05
CA SER A 256 13.70 -8.73 16.97
C SER A 256 13.69 -10.19 16.50
N ASN A 257 12.65 -10.62 15.78
CA ASN A 257 12.49 -11.98 15.26
C ASN A 257 11.71 -11.99 13.94
N PRO A 258 12.37 -11.67 12.81
CA PRO A 258 11.71 -11.56 11.51
C PRO A 258 11.05 -12.86 11.04
N GLU A 259 11.63 -14.04 11.37
CA GLU A 259 11.03 -15.32 11.00
C GLU A 259 9.71 -15.60 11.72
N ALA A 260 9.59 -15.17 12.97
CA ALA A 260 8.36 -15.34 13.74
C ALA A 260 7.22 -14.38 13.31
N VAL A 261 7.51 -13.39 12.48
CA VAL A 261 6.52 -12.43 11.96
C VAL A 261 6.44 -12.58 10.44
N TRP A 262 7.41 -12.04 9.71
CA TRP A 262 7.37 -12.02 8.25
C TRP A 262 7.52 -13.43 7.65
N GLY A 263 8.34 -14.30 8.27
CA GLY A 263 8.49 -15.70 7.88
C GLY A 263 7.19 -16.46 8.04
N ALA A 264 6.55 -16.37 9.22
CA ALA A 264 5.29 -17.04 9.48
C ALA A 264 4.15 -16.56 8.55
N LEU A 265 4.08 -15.25 8.25
CA LEU A 265 3.13 -14.72 7.27
C LEU A 265 3.39 -15.27 5.87
N ALA A 266 4.66 -15.35 5.45
CA ALA A 266 5.04 -15.91 4.17
C ALA A 266 4.68 -17.40 4.04
N GLU A 267 4.87 -18.18 5.10
CA GLU A 267 4.53 -19.62 5.13
C GLU A 267 3.04 -19.89 4.88
N VAL A 268 2.15 -19.03 5.36
CA VAL A 268 0.69 -19.17 5.13
C VAL A 268 0.23 -18.57 3.81
N GLY A 269 1.14 -17.99 3.01
CA GLY A 269 0.85 -17.55 1.65
C GLY A 269 0.63 -16.04 1.51
N VAL A 270 1.09 -15.23 2.48
CA VAL A 270 1.11 -13.78 2.34
C VAL A 270 2.14 -13.39 1.28
N GLY A 271 1.70 -12.67 0.26
CA GLY A 271 2.52 -12.25 -0.88
C GLY A 271 2.84 -10.76 -0.91
N ALA A 272 2.25 -9.95 -0.01
CA ALA A 272 2.53 -8.53 0.13
C ALA A 272 2.45 -8.13 1.61
N ILE A 273 3.47 -7.43 2.09
CA ILE A 273 3.52 -6.96 3.48
C ILE A 273 3.72 -5.45 3.50
N GLN A 274 2.76 -4.75 4.13
CA GLN A 274 2.87 -3.33 4.41
C GLN A 274 3.58 -3.14 5.75
N THR A 275 4.63 -2.32 5.76
CA THR A 275 5.53 -2.14 6.90
C THR A 275 6.07 -0.71 6.95
N ASP A 276 6.33 -0.23 8.17
CA ASP A 276 7.13 0.98 8.43
C ASP A 276 8.64 0.68 8.38
N GLU A 277 9.03 -0.60 8.56
CA GLU A 277 10.40 -1.08 8.64
C GLU A 277 10.95 -1.56 7.26
N VAL A 278 10.78 -0.71 6.25
CA VAL A 278 11.11 -0.99 4.84
C VAL A 278 12.53 -1.53 4.66
N GLU A 279 13.53 -0.93 5.31
CA GLU A 279 14.93 -1.35 5.17
C GLU A 279 15.17 -2.73 5.78
N ALA A 280 14.65 -2.97 6.99
CA ALA A 280 14.79 -4.24 7.70
C ALA A 280 14.08 -5.37 6.94
N PHE A 281 12.84 -5.13 6.48
CA PHE A 281 12.08 -6.08 5.68
C PHE A 281 12.77 -6.41 4.35
N THR A 282 13.23 -5.38 3.62
CA THR A 282 13.95 -5.58 2.35
C THR A 282 15.25 -6.36 2.54
N ARG A 283 15.97 -6.12 3.65
CA ARG A 283 17.18 -6.88 4.01
C ARG A 283 16.84 -8.33 4.29
N TRP A 284 15.84 -8.59 5.12
CA TRP A 284 15.38 -9.95 5.44
C TRP A 284 14.99 -10.73 4.18
N ARG A 285 14.21 -10.16 3.27
CA ARG A 285 13.83 -10.81 2.00
C ARG A 285 15.04 -11.25 1.17
N LYS A 286 16.13 -10.47 1.17
CA LYS A 286 17.34 -10.75 0.38
C LYS A 286 18.23 -11.84 0.96
N THR A 287 18.05 -12.24 2.22
CA THR A 287 18.90 -13.26 2.88
C THR A 287 18.53 -14.70 2.54
N GLY A 288 17.57 -14.93 1.65
CA GLY A 288 17.10 -16.27 1.29
C GLY A 288 16.05 -16.85 2.25
N ALA A 289 15.88 -16.26 3.44
CA ALA A 289 14.78 -16.61 4.35
C ALA A 289 13.41 -16.28 3.69
N GLY A 290 13.32 -15.17 2.94
CA GLY A 290 12.18 -14.86 2.10
C GLY A 290 12.04 -15.76 0.85
N GLU A 291 13.06 -16.54 0.46
CA GLU A 291 12.98 -17.53 -0.62
C GLU A 291 12.32 -18.84 -0.20
N THR A 292 12.30 -19.16 1.10
CA THR A 292 11.53 -20.30 1.64
C THR A 292 10.02 -20.06 1.54
N GLY A 293 9.59 -18.83 1.40
CA GLY A 293 8.22 -18.43 1.03
C GLY A 293 7.75 -18.87 -0.37
N ARG A 294 8.52 -19.69 -1.11
CA ARG A 294 8.06 -20.38 -2.33
C ARG A 294 6.83 -21.27 -2.10
N ALA A 295 6.33 -21.37 -0.87
CA ALA A 295 5.10 -22.09 -0.55
C ALA A 295 3.85 -21.43 -1.17
N TRP A 296 3.87 -20.15 -1.55
CA TRP A 296 2.72 -19.53 -2.21
C TRP A 296 2.73 -19.68 -3.75
N VAL A 297 3.87 -20.10 -4.32
CA VAL A 297 4.07 -20.39 -5.76
C VAL A 297 3.91 -21.89 -6.11
N ARG A 298 3.74 -22.77 -5.11
CA ARG A 298 3.59 -24.22 -5.33
C ARG A 298 2.18 -24.70 -5.03
#